data_4e75b6eae5a9b9cf071595592128aa7c
#
_entry.id   4e75b6eae5a9b9cf071595592128aa7c
#
_cell.length_a   1.000
_cell.length_b   1.000
_cell.length_c   1.000
_cell.angle_alpha   90.00
_cell.angle_beta   90.00
_cell.angle_gamma   90.00
#
_symmetry.space_group_name_H-M   'P 1'
#
loop_
_entity.id
_entity.type
_entity.pdbx_description
1 polymer ?
#
loop_
_entity_poly.entity_id
_entity_poly.type
_entity_poly.pdbx_seq_one_letter_code
_entity_poly.pdbx_strand_id
1 'polypeptide(L)'
;MKNGRYAMLLIGKYIAQMPAQTSLTEFCTGITGTISDIYCSKGFDLQQLSRNPQERVTASAVIYSKYHNEIWMIGDCLCMVDGKLYENSKPYEDILAERRAAIIRESDDKGEFLIHDSARDIIIPDMLRAMQEQNKTYAVIDGFPIPQDKIKVVKVSADTREVVLASDGYPFLCPTLAESEACLKEQIVRDPLNINTFKATKGMLTGNLSFDDRAYIRFSIG
;
A
#
# COMPACT_ATOMS: atom_id res chain seq x y z
N MET A 1 15.72 -10.72 -3.82
CA MET A 1 14.27 -10.46 -3.88
C MET A 1 14.06 -9.03 -3.40
N LYS A 2 13.18 -8.25 -4.03
CA LYS A 2 12.88 -6.88 -3.59
C LYS A 2 12.26 -6.90 -2.19
N ASN A 3 12.57 -5.91 -1.35
CA ASN A 3 12.14 -5.87 0.06
C ASN A 3 10.62 -5.95 0.24
N GLY A 4 9.84 -5.25 -0.58
CA GLY A 4 8.36 -5.28 -0.51
C GLY A 4 7.78 -6.68 -0.78
N ARG A 5 8.28 -7.40 -1.81
CA ARG A 5 7.84 -8.77 -2.09
C ARG A 5 8.20 -9.74 -0.96
N TYR A 6 9.34 -9.52 -0.32
CA TYR A 6 9.74 -10.34 0.83
C TYR A 6 8.80 -10.12 2.02
N ALA A 7 8.49 -8.87 2.35
CA ALA A 7 7.53 -8.53 3.39
C ALA A 7 6.15 -9.12 3.11
N MET A 8 5.64 -8.98 1.87
CA MET A 8 4.35 -9.56 1.45
C MET A 8 4.29 -11.08 1.70
N LEU A 9 5.34 -11.82 1.34
CA LEU A 9 5.39 -13.27 1.54
C LEU A 9 5.41 -13.65 3.02
N LEU A 10 6.12 -12.89 3.86
CA LEU A 10 6.13 -13.08 5.32
C LEU A 10 4.74 -12.86 5.93
N ILE A 11 4.09 -11.77 5.55
CA ILE A 11 2.74 -11.43 6.04
C ILE A 11 1.75 -12.48 5.59
N GLY A 12 1.78 -12.89 4.31
CA GLY A 12 0.90 -13.93 3.78
C GLY A 12 1.07 -15.26 4.51
N LYS A 13 2.33 -15.66 4.80
CA LYS A 13 2.62 -16.87 5.58
C LYS A 13 2.10 -16.76 7.01
N TYR A 14 2.27 -15.61 7.65
CA TYR A 14 1.77 -15.37 9.00
C TYR A 14 0.23 -15.47 9.04
N ILE A 15 -0.47 -14.79 8.12
CA ILE A 15 -1.94 -14.82 8.04
C ILE A 15 -2.44 -16.24 7.82
N ALA A 16 -1.79 -17.04 6.96
CA ALA A 16 -2.19 -18.41 6.68
C ALA A 16 -2.09 -19.36 7.90
N GLN A 17 -1.31 -18.98 8.91
CA GLN A 17 -1.07 -19.80 10.10
C GLN A 17 -1.77 -19.26 11.37
N MET A 18 -2.26 -18.02 11.35
CA MET A 18 -2.88 -17.42 12.51
C MET A 18 -4.29 -18.00 12.76
N PRO A 19 -4.71 -18.17 14.02
CA PRO A 19 -6.08 -18.54 14.37
C PRO A 19 -7.12 -17.54 13.85
N ALA A 20 -8.29 -18.03 13.45
CA ALA A 20 -9.35 -17.15 12.93
C ALA A 20 -9.85 -16.11 13.94
N GLN A 21 -9.71 -16.40 15.24
CA GLN A 21 -10.11 -15.55 16.37
C GLN A 21 -9.10 -14.44 16.70
N THR A 22 -7.93 -14.47 16.05
CA THR A 22 -6.88 -13.49 16.30
C THR A 22 -7.44 -12.07 16.16
N SER A 23 -7.32 -11.28 17.21
CA SER A 23 -7.70 -9.87 17.23
C SER A 23 -6.70 -8.99 16.45
N LEU A 24 -7.08 -7.77 16.10
CA LEU A 24 -6.18 -6.80 15.47
C LEU A 24 -4.92 -6.58 16.31
N THR A 25 -5.05 -6.47 17.64
CA THR A 25 -3.91 -6.27 18.54
C THR A 25 -2.95 -7.46 18.52
N GLU A 26 -3.48 -8.69 18.58
CA GLU A 26 -2.67 -9.90 18.50
C GLU A 26 -2.00 -10.04 17.13
N PHE A 27 -2.72 -9.72 16.04
CA PHE A 27 -2.13 -9.68 14.70
C PHE A 27 -0.96 -8.70 14.63
N CYS A 28 -1.16 -7.45 15.06
CA CYS A 28 -0.12 -6.42 15.04
C CYS A 28 1.11 -6.84 15.86
N THR A 29 0.89 -7.37 17.06
CA THR A 29 1.98 -7.83 17.93
C THR A 29 2.73 -9.01 17.33
N GLY A 30 2.01 -10.01 16.83
CA GLY A 30 2.61 -11.24 16.31
C GLY A 30 3.37 -11.02 15.00
N ILE A 31 2.82 -10.25 14.05
CA ILE A 31 3.53 -9.95 12.79
C ILE A 31 4.75 -9.06 13.04
N THR A 32 4.67 -8.12 13.98
CA THR A 32 5.82 -7.31 14.40
C THR A 32 6.92 -8.20 14.94
N GLY A 33 6.61 -9.10 15.88
CA GLY A 33 7.58 -10.05 16.44
C GLY A 33 8.19 -10.94 15.35
N THR A 34 7.37 -11.49 14.46
CA THR A 34 7.84 -12.36 13.36
C THR A 34 8.88 -11.66 12.48
N ILE A 35 8.66 -10.40 12.10
CA ILE A 35 9.62 -9.66 11.26
C ILE A 35 10.84 -9.24 12.08
N SER A 36 10.66 -8.81 13.32
CA SER A 36 11.75 -8.46 14.23
C SER A 36 12.69 -9.64 14.47
N ASP A 37 12.17 -10.85 14.69
CA ASP A 37 12.97 -12.07 14.84
C ASP A 37 13.78 -12.38 13.57
N ILE A 38 13.23 -12.09 12.39
CA ILE A 38 13.95 -12.24 11.12
C ILE A 38 15.12 -11.23 11.05
N TYR A 39 14.91 -10.00 11.45
CA TYR A 39 16.01 -9.02 11.52
C TYR A 39 17.13 -9.53 12.44
N CYS A 40 16.80 -9.98 13.65
CA CYS A 40 17.77 -10.55 14.60
C CYS A 40 18.49 -11.77 14.01
N SER A 41 17.76 -12.70 13.39
CA SER A 41 18.34 -13.92 12.80
C SER A 41 19.29 -13.65 11.64
N LYS A 42 19.10 -12.52 10.95
CA LYS A 42 19.95 -12.05 9.85
C LYS A 42 21.07 -11.12 10.32
N GLY A 43 21.22 -10.87 11.62
CA GLY A 43 22.26 -10.03 12.20
C GLY A 43 22.05 -8.53 12.04
N PHE A 44 20.83 -8.08 11.76
CA PHE A 44 20.52 -6.66 11.74
C PHE A 44 20.47 -6.09 13.16
N ASP A 45 21.01 -4.89 13.34
CA ASP A 45 20.89 -4.14 14.59
C ASP A 45 19.52 -3.43 14.66
N LEU A 46 18.66 -3.86 15.59
CA LEU A 46 17.34 -3.26 15.79
C LEU A 46 17.43 -1.80 16.24
N GLN A 47 18.47 -1.38 16.95
CA GLN A 47 18.64 0.02 17.32
C GLN A 47 18.96 0.89 16.10
N GLN A 48 19.80 0.39 15.20
CA GLN A 48 20.08 1.05 13.94
C GLN A 48 18.79 1.15 13.09
N LEU A 49 18.07 0.04 12.92
CA LEU A 49 16.80 0.03 12.18
C LEU A 49 15.74 0.94 12.83
N SER A 50 15.72 1.06 14.16
CA SER A 50 14.81 1.99 14.85
C SER A 50 15.06 3.45 14.46
N ARG A 51 16.32 3.82 14.27
CA ARG A 51 16.73 5.19 13.87
C ARG A 51 16.62 5.44 12.38
N ASN A 52 16.59 4.37 11.57
CA ASN A 52 16.58 4.42 10.11
C ASN A 52 15.41 3.62 9.53
N PRO A 53 14.14 4.11 9.68
CA PRO A 53 12.96 3.40 9.21
C PRO A 53 13.00 3.04 7.71
N GLN A 54 13.67 3.85 6.87
CA GLN A 54 13.81 3.61 5.43
C GLN A 54 14.65 2.35 5.10
N GLU A 55 15.41 1.81 6.06
CA GLU A 55 16.19 0.57 5.88
C GLU A 55 15.38 -0.70 6.19
N ARG A 56 14.17 -0.56 6.73
CA ARG A 56 13.30 -1.68 7.08
C ARG A 56 12.62 -2.25 5.85
N VAL A 57 12.24 -3.52 5.90
CA VAL A 57 11.18 -4.01 5.00
C VAL A 57 9.87 -3.33 5.39
N THR A 58 9.10 -2.89 4.42
CA THR A 58 7.85 -2.17 4.69
C THR A 58 6.77 -2.71 3.76
N ALA A 59 5.57 -2.94 4.31
CA ALA A 59 4.40 -3.34 3.55
C ALA A 59 3.13 -2.76 4.15
N SER A 60 2.13 -2.58 3.27
CA SER A 60 0.74 -2.34 3.61
C SER A 60 -0.05 -3.65 3.52
N ALA A 61 -1.16 -3.74 4.24
CA ALA A 61 -2.05 -4.89 4.17
C ALA A 61 -3.51 -4.48 4.39
N VAL A 62 -4.41 -5.13 3.67
CA VAL A 62 -5.84 -5.10 3.93
C VAL A 62 -6.32 -6.52 4.22
N ILE A 63 -6.96 -6.72 5.37
CA ILE A 63 -7.29 -8.04 5.90
C ILE A 63 -8.76 -8.04 6.32
N TYR A 64 -9.53 -9.01 5.83
CA TYR A 64 -10.87 -9.29 6.34
C TYR A 64 -10.82 -10.36 7.42
N SER A 65 -11.22 -9.99 8.63
CA SER A 65 -11.44 -10.93 9.73
C SER A 65 -12.92 -11.32 9.79
N LYS A 66 -13.23 -12.53 9.32
CA LYS A 66 -14.60 -13.05 9.35
C LYS A 66 -15.11 -13.21 10.79
N TYR A 67 -14.25 -13.60 11.73
CA TYR A 67 -14.63 -13.80 13.15
C TYR A 67 -15.05 -12.47 13.80
N HIS A 68 -14.33 -11.37 13.52
CA HIS A 68 -14.61 -10.05 14.10
C HIS A 68 -15.57 -9.22 13.26
N ASN A 69 -15.90 -9.66 12.04
CA ASN A 69 -16.65 -8.89 11.03
C ASN A 69 -16.02 -7.52 10.81
N GLU A 70 -14.72 -7.52 10.56
CA GLU A 70 -13.91 -6.31 10.39
C GLU A 70 -12.98 -6.43 9.19
N ILE A 71 -12.74 -5.29 8.53
CA ILE A 71 -11.63 -5.13 7.58
C ILE A 71 -10.58 -4.22 8.24
N TRP A 72 -9.36 -4.71 8.36
CA TRP A 72 -8.22 -3.98 8.91
C TRP A 72 -7.37 -3.43 7.78
N MET A 73 -7.26 -2.11 7.68
CA MET A 73 -6.48 -1.43 6.64
C MET A 73 -5.22 -0.83 7.28
N ILE A 74 -4.08 -1.49 7.07
CA ILE A 74 -2.76 -1.07 7.56
C ILE A 74 -1.99 -0.52 6.36
N GLY A 75 -1.67 0.77 6.39
CA GLY A 75 -1.10 1.47 5.22
C GLY A 75 -2.18 1.90 4.22
N ASP A 76 -1.83 2.00 2.95
CA ASP A 76 -2.52 2.67 1.84
C ASP A 76 -3.35 1.74 0.94
N CYS A 77 -3.68 0.54 1.41
CA CYS A 77 -4.58 -0.35 0.69
C CYS A 77 -6.01 0.20 0.62
N LEU A 78 -6.79 -0.38 -0.29
CA LEU A 78 -8.19 -0.02 -0.55
C LEU A 78 -9.12 -1.17 -0.14
N CYS A 79 -10.35 -0.84 0.26
CA CYS A 79 -11.42 -1.82 0.29
C CYS A 79 -12.76 -1.19 -0.13
N MET A 80 -13.68 -2.07 -0.56
CA MET A 80 -15.04 -1.68 -0.89
C MET A 80 -16.01 -2.66 -0.20
N VAL A 81 -17.06 -2.12 0.41
CA VAL A 81 -18.12 -2.88 1.07
C VAL A 81 -19.45 -2.47 0.45
N ASP A 82 -20.13 -3.37 -0.22
CA ASP A 82 -21.38 -3.12 -0.96
C ASP A 82 -21.31 -1.88 -1.86
N GLY A 83 -20.21 -1.72 -2.60
CA GLY A 83 -19.97 -0.60 -3.49
C GLY A 83 -19.47 0.69 -2.82
N LYS A 84 -19.40 0.75 -1.50
CA LYS A 84 -18.83 1.89 -0.78
C LYS A 84 -17.32 1.75 -0.61
N LEU A 85 -16.57 2.67 -1.22
CA LEU A 85 -15.10 2.71 -1.15
C LEU A 85 -14.62 3.23 0.21
N TYR A 86 -13.57 2.61 0.71
CA TYR A 86 -12.79 3.03 1.87
C TYR A 86 -11.31 3.07 1.49
N GLU A 87 -10.66 4.18 1.83
CA GLU A 87 -9.26 4.45 1.57
C GLU A 87 -8.54 4.79 2.87
N ASN A 88 -7.27 4.54 2.92
CA ASN A 88 -6.40 4.90 4.05
C ASN A 88 -5.05 5.38 3.51
N SER A 89 -5.02 6.64 3.04
CA SER A 89 -3.84 7.24 2.40
C SER A 89 -2.74 7.60 3.41
N LYS A 90 -1.50 7.65 2.93
CA LYS A 90 -0.37 8.21 3.68
C LYS A 90 -0.34 9.73 3.53
N PRO A 91 -0.14 10.49 4.62
CA PRO A 91 -0.32 11.95 4.62
C PRO A 91 0.55 12.74 3.63
N TYR A 92 1.67 12.17 3.17
CA TYR A 92 2.65 12.83 2.30
C TYR A 92 2.48 12.51 0.81
N GLU A 93 1.70 11.48 0.46
CA GLU A 93 1.65 10.97 -0.92
C GLU A 93 1.11 11.99 -1.90
N ASP A 94 0.01 12.66 -1.56
CA ASP A 94 -0.58 13.69 -2.41
C ASP A 94 0.37 14.87 -2.65
N ILE A 95 1.11 15.28 -1.62
CA ILE A 95 2.08 16.38 -1.72
C ILE A 95 3.22 16.01 -2.67
N LEU A 96 3.76 14.80 -2.54
CA LEU A 96 4.85 14.33 -3.39
C LEU A 96 4.38 14.03 -4.82
N ALA A 97 3.17 13.50 -4.98
CA ALA A 97 2.56 13.29 -6.28
C ALA A 97 2.34 14.62 -7.03
N GLU A 98 1.84 15.65 -6.34
CA GLU A 98 1.69 16.98 -6.93
C GLU A 98 3.02 17.61 -7.29
N ARG A 99 4.04 17.52 -6.42
CA ARG A 99 5.38 18.03 -6.71
C ARG A 99 5.99 17.34 -7.93
N ARG A 100 5.90 16.01 -8.02
CA ARG A 100 6.34 15.27 -9.20
C ARG A 100 5.59 15.73 -10.45
N ALA A 101 4.26 15.87 -10.36
CA ALA A 101 3.43 16.30 -11.46
C ALA A 101 3.81 17.70 -11.94
N ALA A 102 4.12 18.64 -11.03
CA ALA A 102 4.57 20.00 -11.37
C ALA A 102 5.88 19.97 -12.17
N ILE A 103 6.88 19.20 -11.70
CA ILE A 103 8.16 19.03 -12.40
C ILE A 103 7.95 18.55 -13.85
N ILE A 104 7.10 17.53 -14.03
CA ILE A 104 6.84 16.97 -15.38
C ILE A 104 6.08 17.95 -16.26
N ARG A 105 5.13 18.74 -15.69
CA ARG A 105 4.36 19.71 -16.47
C ARG A 105 5.23 20.86 -17.00
N GLU A 106 6.27 21.24 -16.26
CA GLU A 106 7.22 22.28 -16.63
C GLU A 106 8.25 21.81 -17.68
N SER A 107 8.37 20.50 -17.93
CA SER A 107 9.28 19.97 -18.95
C SER A 107 8.71 20.11 -20.36
N ASP A 108 9.56 20.46 -21.31
CA ASP A 108 9.25 20.55 -22.74
C ASP A 108 9.08 19.15 -23.38
N ASP A 109 9.87 18.16 -22.94
CA ASP A 109 9.76 16.76 -23.40
C ASP A 109 9.23 15.83 -22.29
N LYS A 110 7.94 15.58 -22.35
CA LYS A 110 7.29 14.64 -21.41
C LYS A 110 7.54 13.18 -21.76
N GLY A 111 7.97 12.89 -22.99
CA GLY A 111 8.22 11.52 -23.44
C GLY A 111 9.42 10.88 -22.73
N GLU A 112 10.40 11.64 -22.33
CA GLU A 112 11.56 11.14 -21.59
C GLU A 112 11.17 10.46 -20.27
N PHE A 113 10.13 10.95 -19.58
CA PHE A 113 9.66 10.38 -18.31
C PHE A 113 9.05 8.99 -18.46
N LEU A 114 8.65 8.59 -19.66
CA LEU A 114 8.21 7.22 -19.95
C LEU A 114 9.40 6.25 -20.07
N ILE A 115 10.60 6.76 -20.29
CA ILE A 115 11.84 5.97 -20.37
C ILE A 115 12.50 5.91 -18.99
N HIS A 116 12.64 7.09 -18.37
CA HIS A 116 13.24 7.27 -17.05
C HIS A 116 12.56 8.41 -16.30
N ASP A 117 11.95 8.10 -15.16
CA ASP A 117 11.20 9.06 -14.36
C ASP A 117 12.15 9.92 -13.50
N SER A 118 12.86 10.85 -14.13
CA SER A 118 13.76 11.78 -13.44
C SER A 118 13.04 12.68 -12.43
N ALA A 119 11.77 12.99 -12.64
CA ALA A 119 10.96 13.72 -11.67
C ALA A 119 10.74 12.91 -10.38
N ARG A 120 10.60 11.57 -10.51
CA ARG A 120 10.59 10.69 -9.34
C ARG A 120 11.92 10.72 -8.60
N ASP A 121 13.05 10.71 -9.31
CA ASP A 121 14.37 10.77 -8.67
C ASP A 121 14.53 12.05 -7.83
N ILE A 122 14.00 13.16 -8.29
CA ILE A 122 14.03 14.44 -7.57
C ILE A 122 13.22 14.35 -6.26
N ILE A 123 12.11 13.60 -6.21
CA ILE A 123 11.28 13.46 -5.00
C ILE A 123 11.72 12.31 -4.08
N ILE A 124 12.60 11.39 -4.51
CA ILE A 124 13.08 10.28 -3.67
C ILE A 124 13.63 10.75 -2.31
N PRO A 125 14.47 11.80 -2.19
CA PRO A 125 14.94 12.26 -0.89
C PRO A 125 13.79 12.67 0.05
N ASP A 126 12.72 13.25 -0.47
CA ASP A 126 11.56 13.62 0.34
C ASP A 126 10.71 12.39 0.70
N MET A 127 10.61 11.41 -0.21
CA MET A 127 9.99 10.10 0.10
C MET A 127 10.73 9.40 1.24
N LEU A 128 12.06 9.34 1.19
CA LEU A 128 12.88 8.74 2.24
C LEU A 128 12.74 9.51 3.57
N ARG A 129 12.63 10.83 3.52
CA ARG A 129 12.35 11.66 4.69
C ARG A 129 10.96 11.37 5.27
N ALA A 130 9.94 11.23 4.43
CA ALA A 130 8.59 10.86 4.84
C ALA A 130 8.52 9.45 5.47
N MET A 131 9.36 8.52 5.01
CA MET A 131 9.48 7.18 5.63
C MET A 131 10.01 7.22 7.07
N GLN A 132 10.67 8.31 7.52
CA GLN A 132 11.06 8.48 8.93
C GLN A 132 9.84 8.60 9.87
N GLU A 133 8.68 8.90 9.30
CA GLU A 133 7.43 9.06 10.03
C GLU A 133 6.55 7.80 10.04
N GLN A 134 7.01 6.69 9.42
CA GLN A 134 6.27 5.42 9.47
C GLN A 134 6.19 4.89 10.90
N ASN A 135 5.02 4.33 11.24
CA ASN A 135 4.61 3.94 12.58
C ASN A 135 4.65 5.08 13.64
N LYS A 136 4.61 6.35 13.17
CA LYS A 136 4.36 7.54 14.01
C LYS A 136 3.11 8.28 13.51
N THR A 137 3.09 8.68 12.23
CA THR A 137 1.99 9.43 11.63
C THR A 137 1.04 8.56 10.80
N TYR A 138 1.49 7.41 10.32
CA TYR A 138 0.71 6.40 9.60
C TYR A 138 1.21 4.99 9.95
N ALA A 139 0.34 4.00 9.82
CA ALA A 139 0.66 2.61 10.14
C ALA A 139 1.27 1.87 8.94
N VAL A 140 2.29 1.06 9.18
CA VAL A 140 2.86 0.09 8.24
C VAL A 140 3.30 -1.17 8.97
N ILE A 141 3.48 -2.27 8.24
CA ILE A 141 4.07 -3.51 8.76
C ILE A 141 5.55 -3.51 8.40
N ASP A 142 6.42 -3.32 9.38
CA ASP A 142 7.87 -3.15 9.17
C ASP A 142 8.77 -3.83 10.24
N GLY A 143 8.17 -4.63 11.14
CA GLY A 143 8.88 -5.30 12.24
C GLY A 143 9.04 -4.44 13.48
N PHE A 144 8.40 -3.28 13.53
CA PHE A 144 8.32 -2.40 14.70
C PHE A 144 6.86 -2.21 15.13
N PRO A 145 6.60 -1.73 16.37
CA PRO A 145 5.25 -1.59 16.88
C PRO A 145 4.35 -0.75 15.96
N ILE A 146 3.18 -1.29 15.63
CA ILE A 146 2.21 -0.66 14.74
C ILE A 146 1.22 0.15 15.57
N PRO A 147 1.08 1.49 15.35
CA PRO A 147 0.13 2.32 16.08
C PRO A 147 -1.29 2.00 15.66
N GLN A 148 -2.09 1.41 16.56
CA GLN A 148 -3.44 0.93 16.24
C GLN A 148 -4.42 2.06 15.94
N ASP A 149 -4.20 3.25 16.49
CA ASP A 149 -4.97 4.47 16.21
C ASP A 149 -4.77 5.00 14.77
N LYS A 150 -3.77 4.49 14.04
CA LYS A 150 -3.49 4.79 12.64
C LYS A 150 -3.99 3.69 11.68
N ILE A 151 -4.57 2.62 12.22
CA ILE A 151 -5.18 1.56 11.41
C ILE A 151 -6.64 1.90 11.20
N LYS A 152 -7.08 1.93 9.95
CA LYS A 152 -8.51 2.08 9.67
C LYS A 152 -9.20 0.73 9.79
N VAL A 153 -10.19 0.66 10.68
CA VAL A 153 -11.04 -0.52 10.88
C VAL A 153 -12.41 -0.23 10.29
N VAL A 154 -12.81 -1.03 9.32
CA VAL A 154 -14.14 -0.97 8.70
C VAL A 154 -14.99 -2.12 9.25
N LYS A 155 -16.10 -1.79 9.90
CA LYS A 155 -17.06 -2.80 10.36
C LYS A 155 -17.87 -3.33 9.17
N VAL A 156 -18.03 -4.65 9.14
CA VAL A 156 -18.82 -5.36 8.14
C VAL A 156 -20.11 -5.84 8.83
N SER A 157 -21.26 -5.36 8.35
CA SER A 157 -22.55 -5.72 8.94
C SER A 157 -22.99 -7.12 8.51
N ALA A 158 -23.95 -7.71 9.23
CA ALA A 158 -24.56 -9.00 8.88
C ALA A 158 -25.31 -8.93 7.52
N ASP A 159 -25.74 -7.75 7.09
CA ASP A 159 -26.46 -7.54 5.84
C ASP A 159 -25.50 -7.28 4.65
N THR A 160 -24.19 -7.20 4.90
CA THR A 160 -23.20 -7.00 3.84
C THR A 160 -23.20 -8.18 2.90
N ARG A 161 -23.28 -7.90 1.60
CA ARG A 161 -23.32 -8.92 0.54
C ARG A 161 -21.96 -9.16 -0.08
N GLU A 162 -21.17 -8.11 -0.22
CA GLU A 162 -19.95 -8.16 -1.00
C GLU A 162 -18.83 -7.32 -0.40
N VAL A 163 -17.63 -7.86 -0.45
CA VAL A 163 -16.39 -7.17 -0.09
C VAL A 163 -15.38 -7.29 -1.22
N VAL A 164 -14.70 -6.17 -1.50
CA VAL A 164 -13.51 -6.11 -2.34
C VAL A 164 -12.36 -5.62 -1.49
N LEU A 165 -11.21 -6.29 -1.58
CA LEU A 165 -9.94 -5.85 -1.01
C LEU A 165 -8.94 -5.65 -2.14
N ALA A 166 -8.20 -4.54 -2.12
CA ALA A 166 -7.23 -4.24 -3.17
C ALA A 166 -6.00 -3.50 -2.63
N SER A 167 -4.89 -3.62 -3.34
CA SER A 167 -3.73 -2.76 -3.13
C SER A 167 -3.93 -1.40 -3.82
N ASP A 168 -3.05 -0.46 -3.51
CA ASP A 168 -2.98 0.90 -4.06
C ASP A 168 -2.59 0.98 -5.56
N GLY A 169 -2.31 -0.16 -6.18
CA GLY A 169 -2.03 -0.25 -7.62
C GLY A 169 -3.25 -0.01 -8.52
N TYR A 170 -4.45 0.15 -7.95
CA TYR A 170 -5.66 0.57 -8.67
C TYR A 170 -5.95 2.05 -8.40
N PRO A 171 -5.81 2.95 -9.39
CA PRO A 171 -6.15 4.37 -9.22
C PRO A 171 -7.64 4.58 -8.96
N PHE A 172 -8.47 3.67 -9.51
CA PHE A 172 -9.92 3.66 -9.35
C PHE A 172 -10.38 2.22 -9.09
N LEU A 173 -10.70 1.93 -7.83
CA LEU A 173 -11.23 0.63 -7.45
C LEU A 173 -12.72 0.57 -7.79
N CYS A 174 -13.12 -0.48 -8.51
CA CYS A 174 -14.49 -0.75 -8.91
C CYS A 174 -15.02 -2.06 -8.28
N PRO A 175 -16.33 -2.29 -8.26
CA PRO A 175 -16.93 -3.51 -7.71
C PRO A 175 -16.42 -4.80 -8.34
N THR A 176 -16.03 -4.78 -9.61
CA THR A 176 -15.49 -5.96 -10.30
C THR A 176 -14.05 -5.75 -10.75
N LEU A 177 -13.31 -6.86 -10.84
CA LEU A 177 -11.95 -6.84 -11.38
C LEU A 177 -11.93 -6.31 -12.81
N ALA A 178 -12.91 -6.72 -13.65
CA ALA A 178 -12.98 -6.29 -15.04
C ALA A 178 -13.14 -4.77 -15.17
N GLU A 179 -13.99 -4.15 -14.36
CA GLU A 179 -14.17 -2.70 -14.32
C GLU A 179 -12.92 -1.99 -13.79
N SER A 180 -12.31 -2.48 -12.71
CA SER A 180 -11.06 -1.91 -12.16
C SER A 180 -9.92 -1.95 -13.19
N GLU A 181 -9.77 -3.07 -13.93
CA GLU A 181 -8.76 -3.20 -15.00
C GLU A 181 -9.10 -2.31 -16.21
N ALA A 182 -10.39 -2.10 -16.53
CA ALA A 182 -10.80 -1.18 -17.58
C ALA A 182 -10.45 0.27 -17.21
N CYS A 183 -10.77 0.71 -15.99
CA CYS A 183 -10.42 2.03 -15.47
C CYS A 183 -8.90 2.25 -15.44
N LEU A 184 -8.12 1.24 -15.03
CA LEU A 184 -6.66 1.32 -15.06
C LEU A 184 -6.12 1.48 -16.49
N LYS A 185 -6.62 0.70 -17.44
CA LYS A 185 -6.23 0.83 -18.86
C LYS A 185 -6.56 2.21 -19.42
N GLU A 186 -7.74 2.73 -19.11
CA GLU A 186 -8.14 4.07 -19.52
C GLU A 186 -7.23 5.14 -18.92
N GLN A 187 -6.88 5.04 -17.64
CA GLN A 187 -5.92 5.92 -16.96
C GLN A 187 -4.55 5.89 -17.65
N ILE A 188 -4.02 4.70 -17.93
CA ILE A 188 -2.71 4.54 -18.60
C ILE A 188 -2.72 5.18 -20.00
N VAL A 189 -3.82 5.07 -20.74
CA VAL A 189 -3.93 5.66 -22.07
C VAL A 189 -4.07 7.18 -22.02
N ARG A 190 -4.88 7.72 -21.10
CA ARG A 190 -5.17 9.16 -21.00
C ARG A 190 -4.08 9.94 -20.32
N ASP A 191 -3.49 9.38 -19.27
CA ASP A 191 -2.51 10.05 -18.42
C ASP A 191 -1.44 9.06 -17.94
N PRO A 192 -0.59 8.56 -18.87
CA PRO A 192 0.41 7.52 -18.55
C PRO A 192 1.41 7.97 -17.49
N LEU A 193 1.65 9.25 -17.36
CA LEU A 193 2.57 9.81 -16.37
C LEU A 193 1.93 10.01 -14.99
N ASN A 194 0.62 9.80 -14.85
CA ASN A 194 -0.10 10.01 -13.58
C ASN A 194 0.13 11.41 -12.99
N ILE A 195 -0.16 12.44 -13.79
CA ILE A 195 0.07 13.85 -13.43
C ILE A 195 -1.17 14.73 -13.54
N ASN A 196 -2.28 14.21 -14.05
CA ASN A 196 -3.52 14.95 -14.27
C ASN A 196 -4.71 14.38 -13.51
N THR A 197 -5.33 13.32 -14.06
CA THR A 197 -6.56 12.73 -13.53
C THR A 197 -6.33 11.98 -12.23
N PHE A 198 -5.28 11.19 -12.19
CA PHE A 198 -4.78 10.50 -11.00
C PHE A 198 -3.32 10.88 -10.83
N LYS A 199 -3.01 11.56 -9.73
CA LYS A 199 -1.62 11.94 -9.45
C LYS A 199 -0.96 10.90 -8.56
N ALA A 200 0.24 10.46 -8.95
CA ALA A 200 1.01 9.48 -8.18
C ALA A 200 2.49 9.82 -8.14
N THR A 201 3.19 9.25 -7.18
CA THR A 201 4.65 9.39 -7.04
C THR A 201 5.44 8.64 -8.12
N LYS A 202 4.75 7.92 -9.01
CA LYS A 202 5.30 7.19 -10.15
C LYS A 202 4.33 7.19 -11.33
N GLY A 203 4.84 7.11 -12.54
CA GLY A 203 4.09 6.95 -13.78
C GLY A 203 4.39 5.63 -14.46
N MET A 204 3.82 5.45 -15.64
CA MET A 204 4.11 4.33 -16.52
C MET A 204 5.54 4.43 -17.04
N LEU A 205 6.25 3.33 -17.07
CA LEU A 205 7.53 3.23 -17.78
C LEU A 205 7.38 2.30 -18.98
N THR A 206 8.07 2.63 -20.05
CA THR A 206 8.10 1.84 -21.29
C THR A 206 8.50 0.40 -21.00
N GLY A 207 7.73 -0.56 -21.49
CA GLY A 207 7.94 -1.99 -21.27
C GLY A 207 7.22 -2.56 -20.05
N ASN A 208 6.65 -1.75 -19.18
CA ASN A 208 5.81 -2.21 -18.07
C ASN A 208 4.35 -2.40 -18.53
N LEU A 209 3.62 -3.28 -17.84
CA LEU A 209 2.19 -3.50 -18.05
C LEU A 209 1.33 -2.55 -17.20
N SER A 210 1.90 -1.95 -16.16
CA SER A 210 1.25 -1.01 -15.25
C SER A 210 2.30 -0.12 -14.60
N PHE A 211 1.88 0.99 -14.02
CA PHE A 211 2.75 1.89 -13.25
C PHE A 211 3.06 1.31 -11.85
N ASP A 212 2.23 0.35 -11.36
CA ASP A 212 2.44 -0.32 -10.06
C ASP A 212 2.04 -1.79 -10.10
N ASP A 213 2.54 -2.55 -9.09
CA ASP A 213 2.06 -3.89 -8.76
C ASP A 213 0.68 -3.79 -8.12
N ARG A 214 -0.22 -4.75 -8.44
CA ARG A 214 -1.58 -4.72 -7.93
C ARG A 214 -2.11 -6.08 -7.53
N ALA A 215 -2.98 -6.07 -6.52
CA ALA A 215 -3.71 -7.22 -6.05
C ALA A 215 -5.19 -6.86 -5.88
N TYR A 216 -6.07 -7.80 -6.19
CA TYR A 216 -7.52 -7.65 -6.09
C TYR A 216 -8.13 -8.96 -5.63
N ILE A 217 -8.98 -8.91 -4.64
CA ILE A 217 -9.81 -10.05 -4.20
C ILE A 217 -11.23 -9.57 -3.96
N ARG A 218 -12.22 -10.32 -4.47
CA ARG A 218 -13.65 -10.08 -4.26
C ARG A 218 -14.29 -11.35 -3.74
N PHE A 219 -15.15 -11.21 -2.76
CA PHE A 219 -15.92 -12.33 -2.21
C PHE A 219 -17.27 -11.89 -1.67
N SER A 220 -18.22 -12.82 -1.69
CA SER A 220 -19.52 -12.61 -1.06
C SER A 220 -19.47 -13.05 0.41
N ILE A 221 -20.18 -12.31 1.26
CA ILE A 221 -20.42 -12.64 2.65
C ILE A 221 -21.81 -13.26 2.72
N GLY A 222 -21.89 -14.51 3.09
CA GLY A 222 -23.13 -15.29 3.24
C GLY A 222 -23.11 -16.04 4.55
#